data_03239f35cf85cab4a7e9450c0c05f46a
#
_entry.id   03239f35cf85cab4a7e9450c0c05f46a
#
_cell.length_a   1.000
_cell.length_b   1.000
_cell.length_c   1.000
_cell.angle_alpha   90.00
_cell.angle_beta   90.00
_cell.angle_gamma   90.00
#
_symmetry.space_group_name_H-M   'P 1'
#
loop_
_entity.id
_entity.type
_entity.pdbx_description
1 polymer ?
#
loop_
_entity_poly.entity_id
_entity_poly.type
_entity_poly.pdbx_seq_one_letter_code
_entity_poly.pdbx_strand_id
1 'polypeptide(L)'
;MARIEGVSKSQAGPIVKLAYGFGPRMMRKLTGRDPQTGTGIEPMEIWAHQPKMMMGMGKFNQAVRKGRTVDERIKNLIELKGAQMIGCPFCVDLGSQICRNSGFSDEELLALPRYQSSDLFTDREKAALDYTVAVMRTPVEVTDELFTRVHSYFDDRQLVEITALLTLVNLDRFNAAFGIGSAGFSDGMVCVTPDRPDPVPRKPAMPVNWAR
;
A
#
# COMPACT_ATOMS: atom_id res chain seq x y z
N MET A 1 -14.20 -2.54 12.89
CA MET A 1 -13.30 -3.17 13.89
C MET A 1 -12.51 -4.27 13.21
N ALA A 2 -11.23 -4.38 13.51
CA ALA A 2 -10.42 -5.51 13.04
C ALA A 2 -11.01 -6.86 13.53
N ARG A 3 -10.73 -7.95 12.80
CA ARG A 3 -11.24 -9.30 13.13
C ARG A 3 -10.61 -9.92 14.36
N ILE A 4 -9.45 -9.41 14.79
CA ILE A 4 -8.78 -9.78 16.05
C ILE A 4 -8.37 -8.50 16.78
N GLU A 5 -8.26 -8.59 18.10
CA GLU A 5 -7.75 -7.47 18.90
C GLU A 5 -6.23 -7.33 18.70
N GLY A 6 -5.76 -6.09 18.62
CA GLY A 6 -4.34 -5.80 18.61
C GLY A 6 -3.71 -6.00 19.99
N VAL A 7 -2.40 -6.25 20.02
CA VAL A 7 -1.66 -6.32 21.28
C VAL A 7 -1.59 -4.94 21.90
N SER A 8 -2.21 -4.77 23.06
CA SER A 8 -2.19 -3.50 23.79
C SER A 8 -0.79 -3.15 24.30
N LYS A 9 -0.56 -1.86 24.59
CA LYS A 9 0.71 -1.39 25.14
C LYS A 9 1.05 -2.07 26.48
N SER A 10 0.05 -2.44 27.29
CA SER A 10 0.24 -3.14 28.56
C SER A 10 0.75 -4.56 28.36
N GLN A 11 0.23 -5.28 27.35
CA GLN A 11 0.56 -6.65 27.02
C GLN A 11 1.86 -6.79 26.21
N ALA A 12 2.28 -5.70 25.56
CA ALA A 12 3.43 -5.70 24.67
C ALA A 12 4.76 -5.90 25.41
N GLY A 13 5.67 -6.65 24.80
CA GLY A 13 7.05 -6.76 25.28
C GLY A 13 7.86 -5.46 25.05
N PRO A 14 9.07 -5.34 25.64
CA PRO A 14 9.84 -4.10 25.61
C PRO A 14 10.10 -3.54 24.22
N ILE A 15 10.44 -4.38 23.27
CA ILE A 15 10.73 -4.00 21.88
C ILE A 15 9.48 -3.43 21.20
N VAL A 16 8.32 -4.07 21.38
CA VAL A 16 7.05 -3.63 20.81
C VAL A 16 6.60 -2.31 21.45
N LYS A 17 6.80 -2.16 22.77
CA LYS A 17 6.54 -0.89 23.49
C LYS A 17 7.34 0.26 22.91
N LEU A 18 8.60 0.02 22.57
CA LEU A 18 9.45 1.02 21.91
C LEU A 18 8.90 1.39 20.54
N ALA A 19 8.52 0.39 19.72
CA ALA A 19 7.90 0.62 18.40
C ALA A 19 6.60 1.44 18.51
N TYR A 20 5.76 1.17 19.50
CA TYR A 20 4.54 1.95 19.76
C TYR A 20 4.81 3.39 20.19
N GLY A 21 5.96 3.66 20.81
CA GLY A 21 6.38 5.03 21.13
C GLY A 21 6.76 5.85 19.90
N PHE A 22 7.28 5.20 18.84
CA PHE A 22 7.66 5.87 17.61
C PHE A 22 6.55 5.89 16.55
N GLY A 23 5.68 4.89 16.53
CA GLY A 23 4.63 4.71 15.51
C GLY A 23 3.77 5.97 15.31
N PRO A 24 3.11 6.50 16.34
CA PRO A 24 2.27 7.69 16.19
C PRO A 24 3.04 8.91 15.69
N ARG A 25 4.27 9.13 16.19
CA ARG A 25 5.11 10.23 15.71
C ARG A 25 5.46 10.11 14.24
N MET A 26 5.75 8.88 13.80
CA MET A 26 6.03 8.59 12.40
C MET A 26 4.78 8.83 11.54
N MET A 27 3.61 8.34 11.95
CA MET A 27 2.35 8.60 11.25
C MET A 27 2.08 10.09 11.12
N ARG A 28 2.16 10.84 12.21
CA ARG A 28 1.99 12.30 12.18
C ARG A 28 2.99 13.00 11.25
N LYS A 29 4.24 12.55 11.21
CA LYS A 29 5.24 13.11 10.27
C LYS A 29 4.87 12.84 8.81
N LEU A 30 4.33 11.66 8.50
CA LEU A 30 3.95 11.26 7.14
C LEU A 30 2.65 11.93 6.68
N THR A 31 1.68 12.03 7.57
CA THR A 31 0.32 12.51 7.25
C THR A 31 0.08 13.98 7.54
N GLY A 32 0.96 14.61 8.35
CA GLY A 32 0.76 15.96 8.84
C GLY A 32 -0.31 16.09 9.94
N ARG A 33 -0.97 14.99 10.34
CA ARG A 33 -2.08 14.99 11.31
C ARG A 33 -2.13 13.70 12.14
N ASP A 34 -2.92 13.77 13.22
CA ASP A 34 -3.22 12.61 14.05
C ASP A 34 -4.45 11.84 13.49
N PRO A 35 -4.60 10.54 13.78
CA PRO A 35 -5.78 9.79 13.39
C PRO A 35 -7.03 10.31 14.07
N GLN A 36 -8.18 10.28 13.41
CA GLN A 36 -9.47 10.69 13.99
C GLN A 36 -10.15 9.57 14.77
N THR A 37 -9.81 8.31 14.43
CA THR A 37 -10.35 7.12 15.07
C THR A 37 -9.24 6.11 15.36
N GLY A 38 -9.40 5.34 16.43
CA GLY A 38 -8.42 4.33 16.81
C GLY A 38 -7.07 4.90 17.22
N THR A 39 -6.04 4.08 17.14
CA THR A 39 -4.66 4.45 17.52
C THR A 39 -3.84 4.94 16.33
N GLY A 40 -4.32 4.72 15.10
CA GLY A 40 -3.59 4.98 13.85
C GLY A 40 -2.40 4.04 13.62
N ILE A 41 -2.16 3.11 14.54
CA ILE A 41 -1.12 2.07 14.45
C ILE A 41 -1.69 0.65 14.53
N GLU A 42 -2.99 0.49 14.31
CA GLU A 42 -3.67 -0.82 14.38
C GLU A 42 -2.96 -1.93 13.58
N PRO A 43 -2.43 -1.69 12.36
CA PRO A 43 -1.62 -2.71 11.68
C PRO A 43 -0.44 -3.18 12.53
N MET A 44 0.26 -2.26 13.20
CA MET A 44 1.39 -2.58 14.06
C MET A 44 0.96 -3.37 15.29
N GLU A 45 -0.21 -3.05 15.86
CA GLU A 45 -0.79 -3.77 17.01
C GLU A 45 -1.17 -5.21 16.65
N ILE A 46 -1.65 -5.44 15.42
CA ILE A 46 -1.90 -6.80 14.91
C ILE A 46 -0.58 -7.55 14.66
N TRP A 47 0.39 -6.92 14.00
CA TRP A 47 1.72 -7.51 13.79
C TRP A 47 2.44 -7.85 15.09
N ALA A 48 2.14 -7.15 16.19
CA ALA A 48 2.75 -7.35 17.49
C ALA A 48 2.46 -8.74 18.12
N HIS A 49 1.46 -9.49 17.62
CA HIS A 49 1.29 -10.90 17.96
C HIS A 49 2.48 -11.76 17.52
N GLN A 50 3.27 -11.28 16.54
CA GLN A 50 4.47 -11.95 16.05
C GLN A 50 5.65 -10.94 16.01
N PRO A 51 6.25 -10.60 17.16
CA PRO A 51 7.23 -9.51 17.25
C PRO A 51 8.45 -9.68 16.34
N LYS A 52 8.91 -10.91 16.13
CA LYS A 52 10.05 -11.19 15.24
C LYS A 52 9.70 -10.91 13.78
N MET A 53 8.48 -11.26 13.34
CA MET A 53 7.98 -10.97 12.00
C MET A 53 7.78 -9.47 11.81
N MET A 54 7.18 -8.78 12.79
CA MET A 54 7.02 -7.32 12.78
C MET A 54 8.36 -6.61 12.60
N MET A 55 9.40 -7.05 13.31
CA MET A 55 10.75 -6.48 13.19
C MET A 55 11.37 -6.75 11.81
N GLY A 56 11.24 -7.97 11.29
CA GLY A 56 11.71 -8.33 9.94
C GLY A 56 11.04 -7.48 8.88
N MET A 57 9.73 -7.32 8.96
CA MET A 57 8.95 -6.46 8.09
C MET A 57 9.37 -4.99 8.19
N GLY A 58 9.56 -4.48 9.41
CA GLY A 58 10.03 -3.12 9.63
C GLY A 58 11.40 -2.86 8.98
N LYS A 59 12.33 -3.80 9.05
CA LYS A 59 13.64 -3.71 8.39
C LYS A 59 13.52 -3.70 6.86
N PHE A 60 12.71 -4.60 6.30
CA PHE A 60 12.47 -4.65 4.86
C PHE A 60 11.81 -3.35 4.37
N ASN A 61 10.75 -2.91 5.03
CA ASN A 61 10.07 -1.64 4.74
C ASN A 61 11.07 -0.47 4.75
N GLN A 62 11.93 -0.39 5.79
CA GLN A 62 12.93 0.66 5.89
C GLN A 62 13.95 0.59 4.75
N ALA A 63 14.39 -0.60 4.33
CA ALA A 63 15.34 -0.77 3.24
C ALA A 63 14.77 -0.28 1.91
N VAL A 64 13.53 -0.68 1.58
CA VAL A 64 12.85 -0.29 0.34
C VAL A 64 12.56 1.23 0.32
N ARG A 65 12.05 1.79 1.42
CA ARG A 65 11.74 3.24 1.49
C ARG A 65 12.97 4.14 1.51
N LYS A 66 14.16 3.60 1.80
CA LYS A 66 15.43 4.33 1.67
C LYS A 66 15.95 4.39 0.24
N GLY A 67 15.38 3.66 -0.70
CA GLY A 67 15.65 3.79 -2.12
C GLY A 67 15.47 5.25 -2.57
N ARG A 68 16.38 5.75 -3.40
CA ARG A 68 16.39 7.17 -3.83
C ARG A 68 16.57 7.31 -5.34
N THR A 69 16.34 6.25 -6.09
CA THR A 69 16.46 6.28 -7.55
C THR A 69 15.15 6.71 -8.21
N VAL A 70 14.02 6.49 -7.51
CA VAL A 70 12.69 6.91 -7.95
C VAL A 70 12.21 8.09 -7.11
N ASP A 71 11.61 9.08 -7.76
CA ASP A 71 11.07 10.26 -7.07
C ASP A 71 9.87 9.89 -6.18
N GLU A 72 9.68 10.66 -5.10
CA GLU A 72 8.64 10.39 -4.11
C GLU A 72 7.22 10.51 -4.69
N ARG A 73 7.02 11.33 -5.72
CA ARG A 73 5.72 11.47 -6.36
C ARG A 73 5.30 10.16 -7.04
N ILE A 74 6.20 9.54 -7.80
CA ILE A 74 5.94 8.21 -8.40
C ILE A 74 5.68 7.16 -7.32
N LYS A 75 6.49 7.12 -6.26
CA LYS A 75 6.29 6.18 -5.15
C LYS A 75 4.91 6.31 -4.53
N ASN A 76 4.50 7.53 -4.18
CA ASN A 76 3.19 7.79 -3.59
C ASN A 76 2.04 7.36 -4.52
N LEU A 77 2.15 7.64 -5.83
CA LEU A 77 1.15 7.22 -6.81
C LEU A 77 0.98 5.70 -6.88
N ILE A 78 2.09 4.97 -7.00
CA ILE A 78 2.06 3.51 -7.15
C ILE A 78 1.61 2.83 -5.85
N GLU A 79 2.00 3.34 -4.69
CA GLU A 79 1.54 2.84 -3.39
C GLU A 79 0.03 3.03 -3.22
N LEU A 80 -0.47 4.24 -3.48
CA LEU A 80 -1.91 4.52 -3.36
C LEU A 80 -2.73 3.71 -4.36
N LYS A 81 -2.25 3.59 -5.62
CA LYS A 81 -2.92 2.76 -6.63
C LYS A 81 -2.97 1.30 -6.22
N GLY A 82 -1.87 0.75 -5.73
CA GLY A 82 -1.81 -0.62 -5.24
C GLY A 82 -2.73 -0.86 -4.04
N ALA A 83 -2.78 0.06 -3.08
CA ALA A 83 -3.71 0.01 -1.94
C ALA A 83 -5.18 0.00 -2.38
N GLN A 84 -5.54 0.82 -3.40
CA GLN A 84 -6.87 0.81 -4.02
C GLN A 84 -7.20 -0.54 -4.65
N MET A 85 -6.26 -1.14 -5.39
CA MET A 85 -6.47 -2.45 -6.03
C MET A 85 -6.66 -3.58 -5.02
N ILE A 86 -5.97 -3.52 -3.88
CA ILE A 86 -6.14 -4.48 -2.78
C ILE A 86 -7.47 -4.26 -2.05
N GLY A 87 -7.98 -3.04 -2.06
CA GLY A 87 -9.18 -2.66 -1.32
C GLY A 87 -8.94 -2.65 0.20
N CYS A 88 -7.79 -2.11 0.64
CA CYS A 88 -7.45 -1.92 2.04
C CYS A 88 -7.89 -0.52 2.52
N PRO A 89 -8.98 -0.38 3.30
CA PRO A 89 -9.48 0.93 3.69
C PRO A 89 -8.48 1.76 4.49
N PHE A 90 -7.75 1.11 5.41
CA PHE A 90 -6.68 1.77 6.17
C PHE A 90 -5.58 2.33 5.27
N CYS A 91 -5.13 1.51 4.30
CA CYS A 91 -4.01 1.87 3.44
C CYS A 91 -4.39 2.98 2.44
N VAL A 92 -5.62 2.95 1.93
CA VAL A 92 -6.15 4.02 1.05
C VAL A 92 -6.30 5.32 1.82
N ASP A 93 -6.85 5.29 3.03
CA ASP A 93 -6.98 6.46 3.91
C ASP A 93 -5.62 7.07 4.22
N LEU A 94 -4.70 6.27 4.73
CA LEU A 94 -3.33 6.68 5.05
C LEU A 94 -2.59 7.20 3.81
N GLY A 95 -2.62 6.44 2.71
CA GLY A 95 -1.94 6.79 1.46
C GLY A 95 -2.47 8.07 0.83
N SER A 96 -3.79 8.28 0.85
CA SER A 96 -4.42 9.52 0.36
C SER A 96 -3.92 10.74 1.16
N GLN A 97 -3.82 10.62 2.49
CA GLN A 97 -3.33 11.70 3.32
C GLN A 97 -1.82 11.95 3.14
N ILE A 98 -1.01 10.89 2.94
CA ILE A 98 0.41 11.04 2.60
C ILE A 98 0.58 11.77 1.25
N CYS A 99 -0.21 11.40 0.25
CA CYS A 99 -0.19 12.09 -1.05
C CYS A 99 -0.53 13.58 -0.89
N ARG A 100 -1.60 13.93 -0.16
CA ARG A 100 -1.94 15.33 0.13
C ARG A 100 -0.81 16.09 0.81
N ASN A 101 -0.23 15.49 1.85
CA ASN A 101 0.90 16.08 2.57
C ASN A 101 2.15 16.24 1.69
N SER A 102 2.22 15.49 0.59
CA SER A 102 3.26 15.56 -0.44
C SER A 102 2.91 16.47 -1.62
N GLY A 103 1.79 17.20 -1.55
CA GLY A 103 1.41 18.21 -2.55
C GLY A 103 0.48 17.74 -3.66
N PHE A 104 -0.12 16.55 -3.54
CA PHE A 104 -1.17 16.13 -4.48
C PHE A 104 -2.48 16.88 -4.20
N SER A 105 -3.16 17.29 -5.26
CA SER A 105 -4.51 17.85 -5.18
C SER A 105 -5.56 16.76 -4.97
N ASP A 106 -6.72 17.14 -4.43
CA ASP A 106 -7.85 16.22 -4.33
C ASP A 106 -8.36 15.78 -5.70
N GLU A 107 -8.24 16.64 -6.70
CA GLU A 107 -8.59 16.32 -8.09
C GLU A 107 -7.72 15.19 -8.65
N GLU A 108 -6.41 15.24 -8.43
CA GLU A 108 -5.48 14.15 -8.82
C GLU A 108 -5.83 12.83 -8.10
N LEU A 109 -6.11 12.89 -6.81
CA LEU A 109 -6.47 11.71 -6.03
C LEU A 109 -7.79 11.08 -6.51
N LEU A 110 -8.79 11.89 -6.84
CA LEU A 110 -10.07 11.45 -7.41
C LEU A 110 -9.94 10.92 -8.85
N ALA A 111 -8.97 11.43 -9.61
CA ALA A 111 -8.69 10.98 -10.97
C ALA A 111 -7.88 9.67 -11.02
N LEU A 112 -7.18 9.29 -9.94
CA LEU A 112 -6.29 8.13 -9.91
C LEU A 112 -6.95 6.79 -10.33
N PRO A 113 -8.22 6.49 -10.01
CA PRO A 113 -8.88 5.29 -10.55
C PRO A 113 -8.96 5.27 -12.08
N ARG A 114 -9.05 6.42 -12.71
CA ARG A 114 -9.18 6.63 -14.17
C ARG A 114 -7.96 7.35 -14.77
N TYR A 115 -6.79 7.14 -14.19
CA TYR A 115 -5.54 7.85 -14.53
C TYR A 115 -5.20 7.82 -16.03
N GLN A 116 -5.54 6.74 -16.73
CA GLN A 116 -5.22 6.58 -18.17
C GLN A 116 -5.85 7.68 -19.04
N SER A 117 -7.11 8.06 -18.73
CA SER A 117 -7.85 9.09 -19.47
C SER A 117 -7.73 10.50 -18.87
N SER A 118 -6.96 10.68 -17.82
CA SER A 118 -6.77 11.97 -17.14
C SER A 118 -5.53 12.69 -17.67
N ASP A 119 -5.63 13.98 -17.88
CA ASP A 119 -4.50 14.85 -18.26
C ASP A 119 -3.68 15.33 -17.05
N LEU A 120 -4.09 14.95 -15.83
CA LEU A 120 -3.40 15.30 -14.59
C LEU A 120 -2.12 14.47 -14.36
N PHE A 121 -1.94 13.39 -15.11
CA PHE A 121 -0.79 12.51 -14.99
C PHE A 121 0.05 12.53 -16.26
N THR A 122 1.35 12.66 -16.09
CA THR A 122 2.33 12.58 -17.19
C THR A 122 2.42 11.16 -17.77
N ASP A 123 2.94 11.00 -18.98
CA ASP A 123 3.13 9.69 -19.60
C ASP A 123 4.04 8.77 -18.76
N ARG A 124 5.05 9.34 -18.08
CA ARG A 124 5.93 8.62 -17.16
C ARG A 124 5.17 8.10 -15.95
N GLU A 125 4.26 8.90 -15.36
CA GLU A 125 3.40 8.50 -14.25
C GLU A 125 2.39 7.43 -14.70
N LYS A 126 1.78 7.59 -15.86
CA LYS A 126 0.88 6.61 -16.45
C LYS A 126 1.59 5.27 -16.70
N ALA A 127 2.83 5.30 -17.19
CA ALA A 127 3.63 4.09 -17.38
C ALA A 127 3.90 3.37 -16.03
N ALA A 128 4.24 4.10 -14.97
CA ALA A 128 4.42 3.54 -13.64
C ALA A 128 3.11 2.95 -13.07
N LEU A 129 1.98 3.61 -13.31
CA LEU A 129 0.67 3.14 -12.88
C LEU A 129 0.21 1.91 -13.66
N ASP A 130 0.45 1.83 -14.97
CA ASP A 130 0.18 0.64 -15.78
C ASP A 130 1.01 -0.56 -15.32
N TYR A 131 2.29 -0.32 -15.02
CA TYR A 131 3.16 -1.34 -14.43
C TYR A 131 2.65 -1.80 -13.06
N THR A 132 2.22 -0.85 -12.22
CA THR A 132 1.60 -1.16 -10.93
C THR A 132 0.39 -2.07 -11.10
N VAL A 133 -0.52 -1.73 -12.02
CA VAL A 133 -1.72 -2.53 -12.28
C VAL A 133 -1.36 -3.95 -12.70
N ALA A 134 -0.39 -4.10 -13.59
CA ALA A 134 0.06 -5.42 -14.08
C ALA A 134 0.72 -6.28 -13.00
N VAL A 135 1.62 -5.67 -12.19
CA VAL A 135 2.32 -6.36 -11.08
C VAL A 135 1.35 -6.75 -9.96
N MET A 136 0.34 -5.92 -9.67
CA MET A 136 -0.59 -6.15 -8.57
C MET A 136 -1.70 -7.16 -8.89
N ARG A 137 -1.84 -7.58 -10.14
CA ARG A 137 -2.77 -8.64 -10.53
C ARG A 137 -2.31 -10.02 -10.06
N THR A 138 -3.24 -10.94 -10.00
CA THR A 138 -2.98 -12.35 -9.70
C THR A 138 -3.69 -13.21 -10.73
N PRO A 139 -2.97 -13.88 -11.66
CA PRO A 139 -1.49 -13.86 -11.81
C PRO A 139 -0.95 -12.48 -12.23
N VAL A 140 0.37 -12.28 -12.09
CA VAL A 140 1.06 -11.09 -12.60
C VAL A 140 0.95 -11.04 -14.13
N GLU A 141 0.60 -9.87 -14.68
CA GLU A 141 0.32 -9.68 -16.12
C GLU A 141 1.25 -8.64 -16.77
N VAL A 142 2.53 -8.67 -16.43
CA VAL A 142 3.54 -7.82 -17.09
C VAL A 142 3.93 -8.43 -18.41
N THR A 143 3.45 -7.84 -19.53
CA THR A 143 3.84 -8.28 -20.88
C THR A 143 5.16 -7.64 -21.30
N ASP A 144 5.83 -8.21 -22.32
CA ASP A 144 7.09 -7.67 -22.84
C ASP A 144 6.90 -6.25 -23.43
N GLU A 145 5.75 -5.97 -24.04
CA GLU A 145 5.41 -4.65 -24.59
C GLU A 145 5.26 -3.62 -23.48
N LEU A 146 4.55 -3.99 -22.39
CA LEU A 146 4.41 -3.13 -21.22
C LEU A 146 5.78 -2.87 -20.59
N PHE A 147 6.58 -3.94 -20.40
CA PHE A 147 7.91 -3.82 -19.80
C PHE A 147 8.81 -2.91 -20.63
N THR A 148 8.85 -3.09 -21.95
CA THR A 148 9.64 -2.25 -22.87
C THR A 148 9.22 -0.79 -22.77
N ARG A 149 7.92 -0.49 -22.74
CA ARG A 149 7.40 0.86 -22.58
C ARG A 149 7.80 1.46 -21.24
N VAL A 150 7.68 0.72 -20.15
CA VAL A 150 8.05 1.21 -18.81
C VAL A 150 9.56 1.43 -18.71
N HIS A 151 10.36 0.54 -19.30
CA HIS A 151 11.82 0.65 -19.35
C HIS A 151 12.30 1.86 -20.15
N SER A 152 11.49 2.41 -21.06
CA SER A 152 11.82 3.67 -21.72
C SER A 152 11.76 4.90 -20.80
N TYR A 153 11.09 4.80 -19.66
CA TYR A 153 10.96 5.87 -18.65
C TYR A 153 11.79 5.64 -17.38
N PHE A 154 12.13 4.38 -17.08
CA PHE A 154 12.78 3.97 -15.84
C PHE A 154 13.93 3.01 -16.14
N ASP A 155 15.12 3.29 -15.63
CA ASP A 155 16.27 2.40 -15.74
C ASP A 155 16.11 1.13 -14.86
N ASP A 156 17.01 0.17 -14.98
CA ASP A 156 16.98 -1.09 -14.25
C ASP A 156 16.93 -0.90 -12.73
N ARG A 157 17.67 0.09 -12.20
CA ARG A 157 17.73 0.37 -10.76
C ARG A 157 16.39 0.93 -10.27
N GLN A 158 15.77 1.80 -11.05
CA GLN A 158 14.46 2.37 -10.78
C GLN A 158 13.37 1.29 -10.86
N LEU A 159 13.42 0.42 -11.85
CA LEU A 159 12.47 -0.70 -11.98
C LEU A 159 12.57 -1.68 -10.81
N VAL A 160 13.77 -1.98 -10.34
CA VAL A 160 13.98 -2.81 -9.15
C VAL A 160 13.39 -2.12 -7.90
N GLU A 161 13.61 -0.81 -7.73
CA GLU A 161 13.05 -0.04 -6.61
C GLU A 161 11.52 0.01 -6.66
N ILE A 162 10.92 0.29 -7.82
CA ILE A 162 9.47 0.27 -8.04
C ILE A 162 8.88 -1.11 -7.71
N THR A 163 9.48 -2.17 -8.25
CA THR A 163 8.98 -3.53 -8.03
C THR A 163 9.09 -3.97 -6.58
N ALA A 164 10.18 -3.62 -5.91
CA ALA A 164 10.35 -3.87 -4.48
C ALA A 164 9.30 -3.11 -3.65
N LEU A 165 8.97 -1.87 -4.02
CA LEU A 165 7.93 -1.09 -3.36
C LEU A 165 6.55 -1.72 -3.56
N LEU A 166 6.21 -2.17 -4.77
CA LEU A 166 4.96 -2.89 -5.06
C LEU A 166 4.88 -4.22 -4.29
N THR A 167 6.02 -4.88 -4.05
CA THR A 167 6.07 -6.06 -3.17
C THR A 167 5.70 -5.70 -1.74
N LEU A 168 6.13 -4.53 -1.24
CA LEU A 168 5.67 -4.01 0.07
C LEU A 168 4.17 -3.72 0.07
N VAL A 169 3.65 -3.09 -0.98
CA VAL A 169 2.20 -2.79 -1.08
C VAL A 169 1.35 -4.06 -1.04
N ASN A 170 1.85 -5.19 -1.55
CA ASN A 170 1.15 -6.48 -1.40
C ASN A 170 0.91 -6.89 0.06
N LEU A 171 1.67 -6.34 1.02
CA LEU A 171 1.44 -6.56 2.44
C LEU A 171 0.17 -5.86 2.96
N ASP A 172 -0.40 -4.93 2.22
CA ASP A 172 -1.70 -4.33 2.53
C ASP A 172 -2.82 -5.39 2.54
N ARG A 173 -2.61 -6.53 1.87
CA ARG A 173 -3.48 -7.71 1.98
C ARG A 173 -3.57 -8.23 3.41
N PHE A 174 -2.52 -8.09 4.20
CA PHE A 174 -2.54 -8.41 5.63
C PHE A 174 -3.59 -7.54 6.35
N ASN A 175 -3.53 -6.24 6.16
CA ASN A 175 -4.48 -5.30 6.77
C ASN A 175 -5.92 -5.57 6.31
N ALA A 176 -6.11 -5.81 5.01
CA ALA A 176 -7.40 -6.14 4.43
C ALA A 176 -7.94 -7.48 4.96
N ALA A 177 -7.08 -8.50 5.12
CA ALA A 177 -7.46 -9.81 5.66
C ALA A 177 -7.93 -9.72 7.11
N PHE A 178 -7.32 -8.86 7.91
CA PHE A 178 -7.76 -8.62 9.29
C PHE A 178 -8.90 -7.60 9.42
N GLY A 179 -9.34 -7.01 8.30
CA GLY A 179 -10.45 -6.06 8.29
C GLY A 179 -10.13 -4.75 9.01
N ILE A 180 -8.87 -4.31 8.97
CA ILE A 180 -8.47 -3.04 9.57
C ILE A 180 -9.12 -1.90 8.78
N GLY A 181 -9.92 -1.10 9.47
CA GLY A 181 -10.68 0.02 8.89
C GLY A 181 -9.85 1.29 8.74
N SER A 182 -10.46 2.31 8.13
CA SER A 182 -9.90 3.66 8.08
C SER A 182 -9.71 4.23 9.49
N ALA A 183 -8.61 4.94 9.70
CA ALA A 183 -8.33 5.69 10.93
C ALA A 183 -8.69 7.19 10.81
N GLY A 184 -9.29 7.60 9.68
CA GLY A 184 -9.73 8.96 9.44
C GLY A 184 -8.59 9.95 9.16
N PHE A 185 -7.48 9.48 8.64
CA PHE A 185 -6.38 10.38 8.26
C PHE A 185 -6.78 11.35 7.14
N SER A 186 -7.58 10.90 6.19
CA SER A 186 -7.97 11.65 5.00
C SER A 186 -9.32 12.37 5.10
N ASP A 187 -9.92 12.47 6.29
CA ASP A 187 -11.25 13.08 6.51
C ASP A 187 -12.39 12.48 5.66
N GLY A 188 -12.24 11.24 5.21
CA GLY A 188 -13.25 10.54 4.43
C GLY A 188 -13.40 10.99 2.98
N MET A 189 -12.60 11.94 2.52
CA MET A 189 -12.81 12.56 1.21
C MET A 189 -12.31 11.78 0.01
N VAL A 190 -11.48 10.73 0.15
CA VAL A 190 -10.90 10.03 -1.01
C VAL A 190 -10.71 8.53 -0.79
N CYS A 191 -11.61 7.88 -0.11
CA CYS A 191 -11.64 6.42 -0.14
C CYS A 191 -12.44 5.92 -1.36
N VAL A 192 -11.98 6.21 -2.58
CA VAL A 192 -12.48 5.51 -3.76
C VAL A 192 -11.78 4.16 -3.82
N THR A 193 -12.29 3.19 -3.06
CA THR A 193 -12.06 1.80 -3.43
C THR A 193 -12.83 1.57 -4.72
N PRO A 194 -12.21 1.04 -5.79
CA PRO A 194 -12.96 0.61 -6.95
C PRO A 194 -14.08 -0.33 -6.49
N ASP A 195 -15.28 -0.20 -7.05
CA ASP A 195 -16.32 -1.18 -6.87
C ASP A 195 -15.68 -2.55 -7.06
N ARG A 196 -15.80 -3.43 -6.06
CA ARG A 196 -15.32 -4.80 -6.23
C ARG A 196 -16.10 -5.34 -7.42
N PRO A 197 -15.42 -5.79 -8.49
CA PRO A 197 -16.14 -6.55 -9.48
C PRO A 197 -16.84 -7.68 -8.74
N ASP A 198 -18.09 -7.97 -9.12
CA ASP A 198 -18.84 -9.07 -8.56
C ASP A 198 -17.93 -10.29 -8.39
N PRO A 199 -18.05 -11.03 -7.28
CA PRO A 199 -17.17 -12.16 -7.03
C PRO A 199 -17.19 -13.06 -8.27
N VAL A 200 -16.07 -13.12 -8.96
CA VAL A 200 -15.90 -14.02 -10.11
C VAL A 200 -16.34 -15.41 -9.62
N PRO A 201 -17.31 -16.06 -10.26
CA PRO A 201 -17.74 -17.40 -9.89
C PRO A 201 -16.49 -18.27 -9.76
N ARG A 202 -16.21 -18.79 -8.57
CA ARG A 202 -15.05 -19.66 -8.36
C ARG A 202 -15.21 -20.85 -9.28
N LYS A 203 -14.37 -20.95 -10.30
CA LYS A 203 -14.19 -22.26 -10.97
C LYS A 203 -13.78 -23.24 -9.88
N PRO A 204 -14.38 -24.44 -9.83
CA PRO A 204 -13.98 -25.44 -8.86
C PRO A 204 -12.45 -25.59 -8.92
N ALA A 205 -11.80 -25.51 -7.77
CA ALA A 205 -10.36 -25.66 -7.69
C ALA A 205 -9.97 -26.99 -8.34
N MET A 206 -9.11 -26.94 -9.33
CA MET A 206 -8.50 -28.16 -9.83
C MET A 206 -7.73 -28.80 -8.68
N PRO A 207 -7.87 -30.13 -8.45
CA PRO A 207 -7.13 -30.79 -7.40
C PRO A 207 -5.63 -30.61 -7.67
N VAL A 208 -4.94 -29.87 -6.81
CA VAL A 208 -3.49 -29.73 -6.85
C VAL A 208 -2.91 -31.02 -6.30
N ASN A 209 -2.38 -31.87 -7.18
CA ASN A 209 -1.72 -33.11 -6.78
C ASN A 209 -0.30 -32.79 -6.29
N TRP A 210 -0.10 -32.75 -4.97
CA TRP A 210 1.19 -32.48 -4.32
C TRP A 210 2.11 -33.72 -4.26
N ALA A 211 1.74 -34.81 -4.93
CA ALA A 211 2.56 -36.01 -4.97
C ALA A 211 3.58 -35.92 -6.13
N ARG A 212 4.75 -35.35 -5.86
CA ARG A 212 6.07 -35.74 -6.38
C ARG A 212 7.15 -35.26 -5.44
#